data_ce74389f79cbae03dabd0d94d1f35282
#
_entry.id   ce74389f79cbae03dabd0d94d1f35282
#
_cell.length_a   1.000
_cell.length_b   1.000
_cell.length_c   1.000
_cell.angle_alpha   90.00
_cell.angle_beta   90.00
_cell.angle_gamma   90.00
#
_symmetry.space_group_name_H-M   'P 1'
#
loop_
_entity.id
_entity.type
_entity.pdbx_description
1 polymer ?
#
loop_
_entity_poly.entity_id
_entity_poly.type
_entity_poly.pdbx_seq_one_letter_code
_entity_poly.pdbx_strand_id
1 'polypeptide(L)'
;MLPIVDKLDEVGYFSLEMWGGATFDSSIRYLNEDPWERLKELKKHMKNTPAQMLLRGQNLVGYRHYSDDVVEKFVKKAHENGIDIFRVFDAVNDIRNMEKAITVAKKEGAHVQGTICYTISPVHTIDKYVELATGLAELECDSICIKDMAGLISPQQAYDLVKALKSAVNLPIDLHSHCTSGMAPMSYMAACRAGVDILDTALSPFAWGTSQPPTESIIAALAESRRATGLDLELISEISAYFKEMKEEYRCILNPISEQIDTNVLLYQIPGGMLSNLVSQLQEQNALDKYKDVLAEMPRVRADLGYPPLVTPTSQIVGTQAVLNVLMGERYKVIPKEVKDYVRGLYGRPPQKIDAAIVGKIIGNEEPISCRPADLLEPEYEKMKAEAEKMGLVKKEEDILTYILYPAIAPAFLKGESKEEELVPVKTQQQPSASAANIASIPTEFKVEVDGEVFNVKVNPVGGSVTVSEAQGVSKPDAASLTGAVTSHMQGMVLSVKVDVGDSICEGDIVCVIEAMKMENAIHAPHGGVVKEIFIAEGDAVSSGHVLLCID
;
A
#
# COMPACT_ATOMS: atom_id res chain seq x y z
N MET A 1 -0.75 -12.93 -18.14
CA MET A 1 0.34 -12.16 -18.78
C MET A 1 1.01 -12.94 -19.93
N LEU A 2 1.49 -14.18 -19.74
CA LEU A 2 2.23 -14.92 -20.78
C LEU A 2 1.57 -14.97 -22.16
N PRO A 3 0.23 -15.16 -22.31
CA PRO A 3 -0.38 -15.22 -23.64
C PRO A 3 -0.30 -13.93 -24.46
N ILE A 4 0.03 -12.79 -23.86
CA ILE A 4 0.03 -11.47 -24.50
C ILE A 4 1.38 -10.76 -24.45
N VAL A 5 2.35 -11.28 -23.70
CA VAL A 5 3.62 -10.58 -23.45
C VAL A 5 4.44 -10.38 -24.71
N ASP A 6 4.42 -11.30 -25.66
CA ASP A 6 5.11 -11.14 -26.95
C ASP A 6 4.57 -9.92 -27.72
N LYS A 7 3.24 -9.71 -27.74
CA LYS A 7 2.64 -8.51 -28.34
C LYS A 7 2.99 -7.23 -27.57
N LEU A 8 3.06 -7.28 -26.24
CA LEU A 8 3.52 -6.15 -25.42
C LEU A 8 4.97 -5.77 -25.75
N ASP A 9 5.83 -6.75 -26.02
CA ASP A 9 7.22 -6.54 -26.39
C ASP A 9 7.40 -5.94 -27.80
N GLU A 10 6.42 -6.13 -28.70
CA GLU A 10 6.40 -5.58 -30.06
C GLU A 10 5.97 -4.11 -30.12
N VAL A 11 5.29 -3.58 -29.08
CA VAL A 11 4.75 -2.21 -29.10
C VAL A 11 5.82 -1.15 -29.24
N GLY A 12 7.02 -1.37 -28.67
CA GLY A 12 8.11 -0.40 -28.64
C GLY A 12 8.04 0.59 -27.49
N TYR A 13 7.51 0.17 -26.34
CA TYR A 13 7.57 0.94 -25.10
C TYR A 13 9.00 1.22 -24.66
N PHE A 14 9.21 2.34 -23.95
CA PHE A 14 10.49 2.61 -23.28
C PHE A 14 10.83 1.52 -22.26
N SER A 15 9.85 1.11 -21.48
CA SER A 15 9.95 0.02 -20.52
C SER A 15 8.57 -0.51 -20.13
N LEU A 16 8.54 -1.70 -19.52
CA LEU A 16 7.36 -2.24 -18.82
C LEU A 16 7.67 -2.36 -17.35
N GLU A 17 7.00 -1.57 -16.50
CA GLU A 17 7.05 -1.77 -15.05
C GLU A 17 6.21 -2.98 -14.68
N MET A 18 6.87 -4.09 -14.39
CA MET A 18 6.26 -5.40 -14.29
C MET A 18 6.53 -6.11 -12.96
N TRP A 19 7.39 -5.57 -12.13
CA TRP A 19 7.81 -6.19 -10.88
C TRP A 19 8.06 -5.17 -9.77
N GLY A 20 7.86 -5.58 -8.52
CA GLY A 20 7.99 -4.72 -7.35
C GLY A 20 7.30 -5.32 -6.14
N GLY A 21 7.10 -4.53 -5.08
CA GLY A 21 6.57 -5.01 -3.81
C GLY A 21 5.20 -5.66 -3.91
N ALA A 22 4.25 -5.03 -4.62
CA ALA A 22 2.90 -5.56 -4.77
C ALA A 22 2.89 -6.88 -5.56
N THR A 23 3.67 -6.97 -6.64
CA THR A 23 3.77 -8.20 -7.45
C THR A 23 4.41 -9.33 -6.64
N PHE A 24 5.48 -9.03 -5.91
CA PHE A 24 6.19 -10.01 -5.09
C PHE A 24 5.29 -10.57 -3.97
N ASP A 25 4.63 -9.70 -3.22
CA ASP A 25 3.71 -10.06 -2.14
C ASP A 25 2.51 -10.88 -2.66
N SER A 26 1.87 -10.40 -3.73
CA SER A 26 0.71 -11.08 -4.32
C SER A 26 1.04 -12.47 -4.87
N SER A 27 2.22 -12.63 -5.47
CA SER A 27 2.65 -13.92 -6.00
C SER A 27 2.74 -14.99 -4.92
N ILE A 28 3.31 -14.66 -3.76
CA ILE A 28 3.49 -15.61 -2.65
C ILE A 28 2.18 -15.79 -1.89
N ARG A 29 1.47 -14.70 -1.59
CA ARG A 29 0.33 -14.71 -0.66
C ARG A 29 -0.94 -15.28 -1.28
N TYR A 30 -1.22 -14.94 -2.53
CA TYR A 30 -2.50 -15.24 -3.18
C TYR A 30 -2.39 -16.21 -4.34
N LEU A 31 -1.32 -16.13 -5.13
CA LEU A 31 -1.19 -16.92 -6.36
C LEU A 31 -0.40 -18.21 -6.17
N ASN A 32 0.24 -18.40 -5.02
CA ASN A 32 1.17 -19.51 -4.78
C ASN A 32 2.23 -19.65 -5.89
N GLU A 33 2.67 -18.51 -6.45
CA GLU A 33 3.68 -18.44 -7.50
C GLU A 33 5.02 -17.93 -6.94
N ASP A 34 6.12 -18.48 -7.46
CA ASP A 34 7.46 -17.97 -7.17
C ASP A 34 7.69 -16.63 -7.92
N PRO A 35 7.85 -15.50 -7.22
CA PRO A 35 8.00 -14.19 -7.85
C PRO A 35 9.27 -14.09 -8.72
N TRP A 36 10.33 -14.84 -8.41
CA TRP A 36 11.58 -14.87 -9.17
C TRP A 36 11.42 -15.66 -10.47
N GLU A 37 10.77 -16.82 -10.41
CA GLU A 37 10.48 -17.62 -11.60
C GLU A 37 9.50 -16.89 -12.53
N ARG A 38 8.50 -16.21 -11.95
CA ARG A 38 7.60 -15.33 -12.72
C ARG A 38 8.37 -14.25 -13.50
N LEU A 39 9.34 -13.58 -12.86
CA LEU A 39 10.21 -12.61 -13.52
C LEU A 39 10.98 -13.23 -14.68
N LYS A 40 11.67 -14.35 -14.43
CA LYS A 40 12.46 -15.07 -15.44
C LYS A 40 11.60 -15.52 -16.62
N GLU A 41 10.41 -16.02 -16.36
CA GLU A 41 9.51 -16.51 -17.40
C GLU A 41 9.02 -15.38 -18.30
N LEU A 42 8.58 -14.25 -17.73
CA LEU A 42 8.18 -13.08 -18.49
C LEU A 42 9.37 -12.52 -19.29
N LYS A 43 10.56 -12.44 -18.71
CA LYS A 43 11.75 -11.93 -19.39
C LYS A 43 12.18 -12.76 -20.60
N LYS A 44 11.92 -14.07 -20.62
CA LYS A 44 12.19 -14.90 -21.82
C LYS A 44 11.44 -14.42 -23.06
N HIS A 45 10.27 -13.83 -22.87
CA HIS A 45 9.41 -13.29 -23.92
C HIS A 45 9.70 -11.83 -24.26
N MET A 46 10.28 -11.07 -23.31
CA MET A 46 10.61 -9.65 -23.49
C MET A 46 12.03 -9.50 -24.02
N LYS A 47 12.19 -9.37 -25.34
CA LYS A 47 13.49 -9.25 -26.01
C LYS A 47 13.84 -7.82 -26.37
N ASN A 48 12.83 -6.98 -26.62
CA ASN A 48 12.98 -5.62 -27.13
C ASN A 48 12.71 -4.58 -26.02
N THR A 49 11.77 -4.85 -25.14
CA THR A 49 11.32 -3.90 -24.12
C THR A 49 12.03 -4.17 -22.79
N PRO A 50 12.71 -3.17 -22.21
CA PRO A 50 13.32 -3.30 -20.90
C PRO A 50 12.30 -3.61 -19.80
N ALA A 51 12.65 -4.56 -18.92
CA ALA A 51 11.88 -4.88 -17.74
C ALA A 51 12.22 -3.90 -16.60
N GLN A 52 11.22 -3.20 -16.08
CA GLN A 52 11.37 -2.23 -15.01
C GLN A 52 10.77 -2.76 -13.71
N MET A 53 11.42 -2.44 -12.58
CA MET A 53 10.86 -2.66 -11.27
C MET A 53 10.78 -1.39 -10.43
N LEU A 54 9.78 -1.33 -9.55
CA LEU A 54 9.69 -0.33 -8.50
C LEU A 54 10.43 -0.84 -7.24
N LEU A 55 11.44 -0.09 -6.80
CA LEU A 55 12.29 -0.43 -5.65
C LEU A 55 12.25 0.67 -4.59
N ARG A 56 11.87 0.31 -3.36
CA ARG A 56 11.76 1.26 -2.23
C ARG A 56 13.11 1.44 -1.54
N GLY A 57 14.14 1.85 -2.27
CA GLY A 57 15.47 2.07 -1.70
C GLY A 57 15.88 1.00 -0.69
N GLN A 58 16.16 1.41 0.55
CA GLN A 58 16.57 0.51 1.63
C GLN A 58 15.48 -0.47 2.09
N ASN A 59 14.21 -0.22 1.76
CA ASN A 59 13.10 -1.14 2.06
C ASN A 59 12.90 -2.22 1.00
N LEU A 60 13.61 -2.19 -0.11
CA LEU A 60 13.49 -3.13 -1.22
C LEU A 60 12.03 -3.26 -1.71
N VAL A 61 11.45 -4.44 -1.57
CA VAL A 61 10.03 -4.70 -1.86
C VAL A 61 9.19 -4.85 -0.59
N GLY A 62 9.82 -4.70 0.59
CA GLY A 62 9.19 -4.82 1.91
C GLY A 62 8.77 -3.49 2.54
N TYR A 63 8.53 -3.52 3.85
CA TYR A 63 8.00 -2.38 4.63
C TYR A 63 8.95 -1.88 5.73
N ARG A 64 10.09 -2.54 5.94
CA ARG A 64 11.16 -2.14 6.86
C ARG A 64 12.45 -1.83 6.10
N HIS A 65 13.39 -1.16 6.74
CA HIS A 65 14.75 -1.07 6.22
C HIS A 65 15.45 -2.43 6.38
N TYR A 66 16.18 -2.81 5.35
CA TYR A 66 17.07 -3.98 5.36
C TYR A 66 18.53 -3.54 5.46
N SER A 67 19.40 -4.41 5.98
CA SER A 67 20.83 -4.16 6.02
C SER A 67 21.45 -4.08 4.62
N ASP A 68 22.57 -3.41 4.50
CA ASP A 68 23.23 -3.15 3.20
C ASP A 68 23.62 -4.42 2.44
N ASP A 69 23.96 -5.51 3.15
CA ASP A 69 24.27 -6.80 2.55
C ASP A 69 23.04 -7.46 1.90
N VAL A 70 21.86 -7.32 2.50
CA VAL A 70 20.60 -7.79 1.92
C VAL A 70 20.23 -6.96 0.69
N VAL A 71 20.36 -5.61 0.76
CA VAL A 71 20.11 -4.72 -0.38
C VAL A 71 21.02 -5.09 -1.56
N GLU A 72 22.32 -5.32 -1.31
CA GLU A 72 23.28 -5.70 -2.34
C GLU A 72 22.89 -7.03 -3.00
N LYS A 73 22.57 -8.03 -2.21
CA LYS A 73 22.16 -9.35 -2.71
C LYS A 73 20.85 -9.29 -3.51
N PHE A 74 19.87 -8.55 -3.03
CA PHE A 74 18.57 -8.42 -3.70
C PHE A 74 18.71 -7.73 -5.06
N VAL A 75 19.35 -6.56 -5.12
CA VAL A 75 19.49 -5.77 -6.36
C VAL A 75 20.27 -6.56 -7.41
N LYS A 76 21.40 -7.17 -7.00
CA LYS A 76 22.17 -8.04 -7.88
C LYS A 76 21.33 -9.19 -8.42
N LYS A 77 20.60 -9.90 -7.55
CA LYS A 77 19.78 -11.05 -7.94
C LYS A 77 18.60 -10.62 -8.85
N ALA A 78 17.98 -9.48 -8.60
CA ALA A 78 16.92 -8.95 -9.45
C ALA A 78 17.43 -8.63 -10.86
N HIS A 79 18.61 -8.03 -10.98
CA HIS A 79 19.25 -7.78 -12.27
C HIS A 79 19.63 -9.08 -12.99
N GLU A 80 20.28 -10.03 -12.30
CA GLU A 80 20.61 -11.35 -12.86
C GLU A 80 19.38 -12.09 -13.39
N ASN A 81 18.23 -11.90 -12.76
CA ASN A 81 16.95 -12.54 -13.16
C ASN A 81 16.18 -11.73 -14.24
N GLY A 82 16.70 -10.59 -14.69
CA GLY A 82 16.22 -9.90 -15.87
C GLY A 82 15.64 -8.51 -15.67
N ILE A 83 15.79 -7.88 -14.50
CA ILE A 83 15.45 -6.47 -14.33
C ILE A 83 16.50 -5.59 -15.02
N ASP A 84 16.08 -4.78 -15.97
CA ASP A 84 16.92 -3.86 -16.73
C ASP A 84 16.94 -2.46 -16.09
N ILE A 85 15.78 -2.01 -15.56
CA ILE A 85 15.59 -0.67 -14.99
C ILE A 85 15.12 -0.75 -13.55
N PHE A 86 15.88 -0.14 -12.65
CA PHE A 86 15.50 0.03 -11.25
C PHE A 86 14.96 1.43 -11.02
N ARG A 87 13.65 1.56 -10.81
CA ARG A 87 13.01 2.79 -10.34
C ARG A 87 13.13 2.86 -8.82
N VAL A 88 14.13 3.58 -8.35
CA VAL A 88 14.46 3.65 -6.92
C VAL A 88 13.84 4.89 -6.29
N PHE A 89 13.07 4.72 -5.21
CA PHE A 89 12.48 5.82 -4.45
C PHE A 89 12.60 5.64 -2.94
N ASP A 90 12.46 6.73 -2.22
CA ASP A 90 12.30 6.74 -0.77
C ASP A 90 11.05 7.52 -0.36
N ALA A 91 10.32 7.02 0.63
CA ALA A 91 9.01 7.57 1.02
C ALA A 91 9.07 8.99 1.59
N VAL A 92 10.21 9.38 2.15
CA VAL A 92 10.46 10.74 2.68
C VAL A 92 11.36 11.59 1.79
N ASN A 93 11.77 11.06 0.62
CA ASN A 93 12.76 11.65 -0.28
C ASN A 93 14.16 11.83 0.37
N ASP A 94 14.53 10.96 1.28
CA ASP A 94 15.88 10.94 1.82
C ASP A 94 16.83 10.13 0.90
N ILE A 95 17.63 10.83 0.13
CA ILE A 95 18.55 10.23 -0.86
C ILE A 95 19.48 9.18 -0.22
N ARG A 96 19.86 9.34 1.05
CA ARG A 96 20.70 8.38 1.78
C ARG A 96 20.10 6.98 1.84
N ASN A 97 18.77 6.87 1.86
CA ASN A 97 18.05 5.60 1.82
C ASN A 97 18.01 4.96 0.43
N MET A 98 18.39 5.70 -0.61
CA MET A 98 18.41 5.24 -2.01
C MET A 98 19.83 4.87 -2.46
N GLU A 99 20.85 5.46 -1.86
CA GLU A 99 22.25 5.42 -2.27
C GLU A 99 22.79 3.99 -2.46
N LYS A 100 22.55 3.10 -1.49
CA LYS A 100 23.05 1.71 -1.58
C LYS A 100 22.43 0.98 -2.78
N ALA A 101 21.12 1.07 -2.97
CA ALA A 101 20.42 0.41 -4.07
C ALA A 101 20.86 0.98 -5.44
N ILE A 102 21.01 2.30 -5.55
CA ILE A 102 21.50 2.99 -6.76
C ILE A 102 22.91 2.51 -7.09
N THR A 103 23.82 2.57 -6.12
CA THR A 103 25.23 2.20 -6.32
C THR A 103 25.38 0.74 -6.78
N VAL A 104 24.60 -0.17 -6.18
CA VAL A 104 24.67 -1.60 -6.57
C VAL A 104 24.09 -1.78 -7.98
N ALA A 105 22.93 -1.22 -8.29
CA ALA A 105 22.32 -1.35 -9.61
C ALA A 105 23.25 -0.77 -10.71
N LYS A 106 23.87 0.37 -10.47
CA LYS A 106 24.87 0.95 -11.39
C LYS A 106 26.08 0.02 -11.58
N LYS A 107 26.59 -0.57 -10.49
CA LYS A 107 27.74 -1.50 -10.54
C LYS A 107 27.42 -2.75 -11.36
N GLU A 108 26.19 -3.26 -11.27
CA GLU A 108 25.76 -4.41 -12.06
C GLU A 108 25.44 -4.03 -13.54
N GLY A 109 25.45 -2.74 -13.89
CA GLY A 109 25.24 -2.26 -15.26
C GLY A 109 23.77 -2.01 -15.63
N ALA A 110 22.87 -2.00 -14.66
CA ALA A 110 21.47 -1.69 -14.88
C ALA A 110 21.23 -0.19 -15.07
N HIS A 111 20.13 0.17 -15.74
CA HIS A 111 19.63 1.54 -15.78
C HIS A 111 19.00 1.88 -14.43
N VAL A 112 19.39 3.00 -13.85
CA VAL A 112 18.82 3.49 -12.59
C VAL A 112 18.01 4.75 -12.82
N GLN A 113 16.72 4.67 -12.51
CA GLN A 113 15.82 5.81 -12.50
C GLN A 113 15.63 6.29 -11.06
N GLY A 114 16.29 7.41 -10.73
CA GLY A 114 16.13 8.07 -9.43
C GLY A 114 14.75 8.74 -9.33
N THR A 115 14.03 8.51 -8.25
CA THR A 115 12.62 8.91 -8.18
C THR A 115 12.38 9.89 -7.07
N ILE A 116 11.65 10.95 -7.38
CA ILE A 116 11.18 12.00 -6.45
C ILE A 116 9.71 11.77 -6.17
N CYS A 117 9.35 11.50 -4.91
CA CYS A 117 7.96 11.44 -4.48
C CYS A 117 7.38 12.87 -4.46
N TYR A 118 6.49 13.15 -5.42
CA TYR A 118 5.84 14.44 -5.53
C TYR A 118 4.68 14.56 -4.53
N THR A 119 4.57 15.71 -3.92
CA THR A 119 3.43 16.09 -3.08
C THR A 119 3.32 17.61 -2.98
N ILE A 120 2.23 18.10 -2.41
CA ILE A 120 1.99 19.54 -2.17
C ILE A 120 2.09 19.82 -0.68
N SER A 121 2.92 20.77 -0.29
CA SER A 121 3.01 21.30 1.07
C SER A 121 3.80 22.62 1.07
N PRO A 122 3.84 23.37 2.19
CA PRO A 122 4.64 24.60 2.27
C PRO A 122 6.15 24.38 2.06
N VAL A 123 6.65 23.14 2.23
CA VAL A 123 8.09 22.83 2.12
C VAL A 123 8.49 22.14 0.82
N HIS A 124 7.53 21.63 0.08
CA HIS A 124 7.77 20.99 -1.22
C HIS A 124 7.68 22.02 -2.34
N THR A 125 8.76 22.75 -2.54
CA THR A 125 8.91 23.77 -3.58
C THR A 125 9.62 23.18 -4.82
N ILE A 126 9.53 23.88 -5.96
CA ILE A 126 10.27 23.50 -7.17
C ILE A 126 11.78 23.45 -6.89
N ASP A 127 12.33 24.42 -6.14
CA ASP A 127 13.75 24.46 -5.78
C ASP A 127 14.15 23.22 -4.96
N LYS A 128 13.27 22.76 -4.05
CA LYS A 128 13.52 21.53 -3.28
C LYS A 128 13.55 20.29 -4.17
N TYR A 129 12.68 20.21 -5.15
CA TYR A 129 12.68 19.12 -6.12
C TYR A 129 13.89 19.16 -7.05
N VAL A 130 14.36 20.36 -7.42
CA VAL A 130 15.61 20.53 -8.17
C VAL A 130 16.81 20.08 -7.34
N GLU A 131 16.88 20.42 -6.06
CA GLU A 131 17.92 19.95 -5.13
C GLU A 131 17.96 18.38 -5.10
N LEU A 132 16.80 17.75 -4.95
CA LEU A 132 16.69 16.28 -4.95
C LEU A 132 17.15 15.67 -6.28
N ALA A 133 16.70 16.24 -7.41
CA ALA A 133 17.11 15.77 -8.74
C ALA A 133 18.63 15.91 -8.96
N THR A 134 19.23 17.01 -8.49
CA THR A 134 20.67 17.23 -8.57
C THR A 134 21.43 16.16 -7.74
N GLY A 135 20.98 15.90 -6.51
CA GLY A 135 21.55 14.84 -5.68
C GLY A 135 21.44 13.45 -6.31
N LEU A 136 20.31 13.13 -6.97
CA LEU A 136 20.15 11.86 -7.70
C LEU A 136 21.07 11.80 -8.94
N ALA A 137 21.27 12.92 -9.63
CA ALA A 137 22.21 13.00 -10.74
C ALA A 137 23.67 12.83 -10.27
N GLU A 138 24.04 13.35 -9.10
CA GLU A 138 25.35 13.15 -8.46
C GLU A 138 25.59 11.68 -8.07
N LEU A 139 24.53 10.91 -7.78
CA LEU A 139 24.57 9.45 -7.59
C LEU A 139 24.57 8.67 -8.93
N GLU A 140 24.81 9.35 -10.05
CA GLU A 140 24.90 8.75 -11.39
C GLU A 140 23.65 8.02 -11.87
N CYS A 141 22.45 8.45 -11.42
CA CYS A 141 21.19 7.98 -12.01
C CYS A 141 21.14 8.27 -13.51
N ASP A 142 20.50 7.38 -14.29
CA ASP A 142 20.42 7.51 -15.75
C ASP A 142 19.17 8.31 -16.18
N SER A 143 18.16 8.40 -15.32
CA SER A 143 16.95 9.21 -15.52
C SER A 143 16.32 9.59 -14.18
N ILE A 144 15.44 10.59 -14.21
CA ILE A 144 14.71 11.08 -13.01
C ILE A 144 13.21 10.88 -13.24
N CYS A 145 12.52 10.29 -12.26
CA CYS A 145 11.07 10.16 -12.27
C CYS A 145 10.43 11.13 -11.26
N ILE A 146 9.45 11.90 -11.71
CA ILE A 146 8.52 12.64 -10.85
C ILE A 146 7.36 11.70 -10.57
N LYS A 147 7.23 11.21 -9.32
CA LYS A 147 6.23 10.21 -8.94
C LYS A 147 5.12 10.84 -8.09
N ASP A 148 3.99 11.11 -8.73
CA ASP A 148 2.78 11.66 -8.12
C ASP A 148 1.76 10.55 -7.83
N MET A 149 1.91 9.92 -6.69
CA MET A 149 1.06 8.81 -6.23
C MET A 149 -0.40 9.20 -5.93
N ALA A 150 -0.63 10.46 -5.62
CA ALA A 150 -1.95 10.94 -5.23
C ALA A 150 -2.69 11.68 -6.36
N GLY A 151 -2.04 11.92 -7.50
CA GLY A 151 -2.63 12.65 -8.63
C GLY A 151 -2.83 14.14 -8.32
N LEU A 152 -1.88 14.75 -7.60
CA LEU A 152 -1.95 16.14 -7.13
C LEU A 152 -1.34 17.14 -8.10
N ILE A 153 -0.46 16.70 -8.99
CA ILE A 153 0.29 17.60 -9.87
C ILE A 153 -0.66 18.28 -10.87
N SER A 154 -0.83 19.61 -10.74
CA SER A 154 -1.62 20.36 -11.70
C SER A 154 -0.88 20.55 -13.02
N PRO A 155 -1.58 20.86 -14.13
CA PRO A 155 -0.93 21.12 -15.42
C PRO A 155 0.15 22.21 -15.36
N GLN A 156 -0.09 23.28 -14.60
CA GLN A 156 0.91 24.36 -14.45
C GLN A 156 2.12 23.90 -13.66
N GLN A 157 1.90 23.16 -12.55
CA GLN A 157 3.01 22.62 -11.75
C GLN A 157 3.83 21.59 -12.53
N ALA A 158 3.18 20.74 -13.33
CA ALA A 158 3.87 19.79 -14.20
C ALA A 158 4.77 20.48 -15.23
N TYR A 159 4.25 21.54 -15.85
CA TYR A 159 5.05 22.37 -16.78
C TYR A 159 6.25 23.01 -16.09
N ASP A 160 6.03 23.70 -14.99
CA ASP A 160 7.07 24.46 -14.28
C ASP A 160 8.14 23.53 -13.70
N LEU A 161 7.74 22.42 -13.08
CA LEU A 161 8.64 21.45 -12.49
C LEU A 161 9.49 20.75 -13.56
N VAL A 162 8.88 20.21 -14.62
CA VAL A 162 9.62 19.57 -15.72
C VAL A 162 10.61 20.54 -16.34
N LYS A 163 10.19 21.80 -16.60
CA LYS A 163 11.07 22.83 -17.16
C LYS A 163 12.26 23.13 -16.25
N ALA A 164 12.02 23.24 -14.94
CA ALA A 164 13.07 23.49 -13.94
C ALA A 164 14.07 22.30 -13.91
N LEU A 165 13.57 21.07 -13.84
CA LEU A 165 14.41 19.87 -13.83
C LEU A 165 15.24 19.73 -15.12
N LYS A 166 14.63 19.93 -16.30
CA LYS A 166 15.35 19.91 -17.59
C LYS A 166 16.45 20.96 -17.69
N SER A 167 16.31 22.07 -16.94
CA SER A 167 17.33 23.12 -16.87
C SER A 167 18.45 22.82 -15.85
N ALA A 168 18.14 22.03 -14.82
CA ALA A 168 19.05 21.73 -13.72
C ALA A 168 19.91 20.48 -13.94
N VAL A 169 19.31 19.44 -14.55
CA VAL A 169 19.98 18.16 -14.79
C VAL A 169 19.92 17.75 -16.26
N ASN A 170 21.00 17.20 -16.79
CA ASN A 170 21.08 16.73 -18.18
C ASN A 170 20.68 15.25 -18.26
N LEU A 171 19.52 14.91 -17.70
CA LEU A 171 18.99 13.55 -17.66
C LEU A 171 17.58 13.52 -18.28
N PRO A 172 17.16 12.37 -18.83
CA PRO A 172 15.76 12.15 -19.16
C PRO A 172 14.86 12.32 -17.94
N ILE A 173 13.73 13.01 -18.13
CA ILE A 173 12.71 13.22 -17.09
C ILE A 173 11.48 12.38 -17.43
N ASP A 174 11.04 11.61 -16.48
CA ASP A 174 9.82 10.81 -16.51
C ASP A 174 8.74 11.46 -15.62
N LEU A 175 7.50 11.45 -16.09
CA LEU A 175 6.35 11.87 -15.29
C LEU A 175 5.39 10.69 -15.09
N HIS A 176 5.27 10.27 -13.83
CA HIS A 176 4.32 9.29 -13.33
C HIS A 176 3.28 10.01 -12.47
N SER A 177 2.02 10.00 -12.86
CA SER A 177 0.93 10.57 -12.06
C SER A 177 -0.30 9.69 -12.11
N HIS A 178 -0.91 9.47 -10.94
CA HIS A 178 -2.18 8.76 -10.83
C HIS A 178 -3.35 9.66 -11.24
N CYS A 179 -4.40 9.05 -11.76
CA CYS A 179 -5.60 9.76 -12.22
C CYS A 179 -6.61 10.04 -11.09
N THR A 180 -6.25 9.90 -9.83
CA THR A 180 -7.19 10.01 -8.70
C THR A 180 -7.96 11.33 -8.71
N SER A 181 -7.31 12.46 -8.99
CA SER A 181 -7.96 13.77 -9.13
C SER A 181 -8.60 14.03 -10.50
N GLY A 182 -8.31 13.19 -11.50
CA GLY A 182 -8.68 13.41 -12.90
C GLY A 182 -7.77 14.35 -13.68
N MET A 183 -6.74 14.97 -13.08
CA MET A 183 -5.88 15.95 -13.73
C MET A 183 -4.72 15.36 -14.53
N ALA A 184 -4.33 14.11 -14.29
CA ALA A 184 -3.10 13.55 -14.83
C ALA A 184 -2.96 13.66 -16.37
N PRO A 185 -3.98 13.38 -17.22
CA PRO A 185 -3.84 13.56 -18.66
C PRO A 185 -3.53 15.00 -19.07
N MET A 186 -4.15 15.99 -18.42
CA MET A 186 -3.88 17.41 -18.66
C MET A 186 -2.47 17.81 -18.24
N SER A 187 -2.02 17.28 -17.10
CA SER A 187 -0.67 17.51 -16.58
C SER A 187 0.39 16.89 -17.49
N TYR A 188 0.12 15.71 -18.08
CA TYR A 188 0.99 15.09 -19.08
C TYR A 188 1.13 15.95 -20.34
N MET A 189 0.03 16.52 -20.84
CA MET A 189 0.10 17.42 -21.98
C MET A 189 0.90 18.70 -21.69
N ALA A 190 0.80 19.22 -20.49
CA ALA A 190 1.61 20.37 -20.05
C ALA A 190 3.09 19.98 -19.89
N ALA A 191 3.40 18.84 -19.33
CA ALA A 191 4.76 18.30 -19.20
C ALA A 191 5.41 18.07 -20.58
N CYS A 192 4.65 17.58 -21.58
CA CYS A 192 5.14 17.45 -22.95
C CYS A 192 5.59 18.79 -23.56
N ARG A 193 4.87 19.87 -23.26
CA ARG A 193 5.27 21.23 -23.70
C ARG A 193 6.54 21.72 -22.98
N ALA A 194 6.75 21.28 -21.75
CA ALA A 194 7.96 21.61 -20.97
C ALA A 194 9.18 20.78 -21.34
N GLY A 195 8.99 19.67 -22.07
CA GLY A 195 10.09 18.84 -22.56
C GLY A 195 10.30 17.54 -21.80
N VAL A 196 9.28 17.00 -21.13
CA VAL A 196 9.34 15.66 -20.53
C VAL A 196 9.73 14.61 -21.58
N ASP A 197 10.49 13.62 -21.19
CA ASP A 197 11.02 12.60 -22.12
C ASP A 197 10.20 11.30 -22.07
N ILE A 198 9.68 10.93 -20.88
CA ILE A 198 8.96 9.69 -20.62
C ILE A 198 7.65 10.01 -19.91
N LEU A 199 6.59 9.27 -20.22
CA LEU A 199 5.30 9.33 -19.55
C LEU A 199 4.87 7.92 -19.17
N ASP A 200 4.52 7.74 -17.91
CA ASP A 200 3.94 6.49 -17.43
C ASP A 200 2.44 6.43 -17.74
N THR A 201 2.02 5.37 -18.39
CA THR A 201 0.63 5.15 -18.77
C THR A 201 0.18 3.74 -18.41
N ALA A 202 -1.11 3.48 -18.41
CA ALA A 202 -1.68 2.16 -18.27
C ALA A 202 -2.59 1.85 -19.47
N LEU A 203 -2.71 0.56 -19.84
CA LEU A 203 -3.68 0.15 -20.84
C LEU A 203 -5.11 0.52 -20.40
N SER A 204 -5.95 0.96 -21.33
CA SER A 204 -7.27 1.54 -21.02
C SER A 204 -8.15 0.71 -20.07
N PRO A 205 -8.15 -0.64 -20.08
CA PRO A 205 -8.92 -1.42 -19.12
C PRO A 205 -8.52 -1.22 -17.65
N PHE A 206 -7.25 -0.88 -17.41
CA PHE A 206 -6.68 -0.68 -16.06
C PHE A 206 -6.26 0.77 -15.79
N ALA A 207 -6.58 1.69 -16.68
CA ALA A 207 -6.33 3.12 -16.50
C ALA A 207 -7.37 3.80 -15.60
N TRP A 208 -7.13 5.08 -15.29
CA TRP A 208 -7.98 5.96 -14.49
C TRP A 208 -7.98 5.66 -12.98
N GLY A 209 -8.69 6.46 -12.22
CA GLY A 209 -8.80 6.32 -10.76
C GLY A 209 -7.43 6.30 -10.10
N THR A 210 -7.11 5.23 -9.39
CA THR A 210 -5.82 5.03 -8.72
C THR A 210 -4.70 4.54 -9.65
N SER A 211 -4.94 4.47 -10.96
CA SER A 211 -3.95 4.13 -11.98
C SER A 211 -3.56 5.36 -12.82
N GLN A 212 -2.76 5.15 -13.89
CA GLN A 212 -2.24 6.19 -14.77
C GLN A 212 -3.23 6.53 -15.90
N PRO A 213 -2.96 7.58 -16.70
CA PRO A 213 -3.71 7.86 -17.92
C PRO A 213 -3.68 6.71 -18.93
N PRO A 214 -4.78 6.53 -19.73
CA PRO A 214 -4.81 5.50 -20.75
C PRO A 214 -3.73 5.73 -21.83
N THR A 215 -2.94 4.70 -22.12
CA THR A 215 -1.90 4.72 -23.15
C THR A 215 -2.45 5.16 -24.51
N GLU A 216 -3.56 4.57 -24.92
CA GLU A 216 -4.23 4.85 -26.19
C GLU A 216 -4.62 6.32 -26.33
N SER A 217 -5.17 6.89 -25.25
CA SER A 217 -5.59 8.30 -25.24
C SER A 217 -4.40 9.25 -25.32
N ILE A 218 -3.29 8.94 -24.63
CA ILE A 218 -2.07 9.76 -24.65
C ILE A 218 -1.41 9.70 -26.03
N ILE A 219 -1.32 8.52 -26.66
CA ILE A 219 -0.79 8.36 -28.01
C ILE A 219 -1.62 9.17 -29.00
N ALA A 220 -2.94 9.03 -28.97
CA ALA A 220 -3.85 9.77 -29.86
C ALA A 220 -3.75 11.28 -29.65
N ALA A 221 -3.65 11.76 -28.41
CA ALA A 221 -3.51 13.18 -28.10
C ALA A 221 -2.17 13.79 -28.59
N LEU A 222 -1.13 12.97 -28.71
CA LEU A 222 0.21 13.40 -29.18
C LEU A 222 0.43 13.19 -30.68
N ALA A 223 -0.46 12.48 -31.39
CA ALA A 223 -0.26 12.03 -32.77
C ALA A 223 0.06 13.16 -33.75
N GLU A 224 -0.60 14.32 -33.62
CA GLU A 224 -0.40 15.49 -34.48
C GLU A 224 0.65 16.47 -33.94
N SER A 225 1.33 16.11 -32.86
CA SER A 225 2.32 16.97 -32.21
C SER A 225 3.76 16.60 -32.64
N ARG A 226 4.71 17.48 -32.28
CA ARG A 226 6.15 17.17 -32.43
C ARG A 226 6.61 16.07 -31.44
N ARG A 227 5.72 15.61 -30.56
CA ARG A 227 5.94 14.59 -29.54
C ARG A 227 5.21 13.29 -29.87
N ALA A 228 4.80 13.11 -31.14
CA ALA A 228 4.20 11.86 -31.59
C ALA A 228 5.12 10.68 -31.26
N THR A 229 4.55 9.66 -30.64
CA THR A 229 5.32 8.51 -30.13
C THR A 229 5.72 7.53 -31.24
N GLY A 230 4.96 7.47 -32.31
CA GLY A 230 5.12 6.47 -33.38
C GLY A 230 4.64 5.06 -33.00
N LEU A 231 4.03 4.89 -31.83
CA LEU A 231 3.50 3.60 -31.38
C LEU A 231 2.24 3.24 -32.16
N ASP A 232 2.06 1.94 -32.44
CA ASP A 232 0.93 1.41 -33.20
C ASP A 232 -0.32 1.32 -32.30
N LEU A 233 -1.30 2.19 -32.57
CA LEU A 233 -2.54 2.25 -31.78
C LEU A 233 -3.44 1.01 -32.03
N GLU A 234 -3.39 0.39 -33.23
CA GLU A 234 -4.17 -0.82 -33.52
C GLU A 234 -3.66 -2.00 -32.69
N LEU A 235 -2.35 -2.21 -32.67
CA LEU A 235 -1.71 -3.24 -31.82
C LEU A 235 -2.04 -3.05 -30.34
N ILE A 236 -1.96 -1.81 -29.83
CA ILE A 236 -2.28 -1.52 -28.43
C ILE A 236 -3.77 -1.76 -28.14
N SER A 237 -4.66 -1.45 -29.10
CA SER A 237 -6.10 -1.72 -28.94
C SER A 237 -6.41 -3.22 -28.90
N GLU A 238 -5.71 -4.05 -29.67
CA GLU A 238 -5.83 -5.52 -29.57
C GLU A 238 -5.40 -6.03 -28.18
N ILE A 239 -4.26 -5.52 -27.68
CA ILE A 239 -3.77 -5.88 -26.33
C ILE A 239 -4.78 -5.45 -25.27
N SER A 240 -5.35 -4.26 -25.41
CA SER A 240 -6.37 -3.75 -24.47
C SER A 240 -7.66 -4.57 -24.52
N ALA A 241 -8.07 -5.06 -25.68
CA ALA A 241 -9.23 -5.96 -25.79
C ALA A 241 -9.01 -7.25 -24.99
N TYR A 242 -7.84 -7.87 -25.08
CA TYR A 242 -7.48 -9.04 -24.27
C TYR A 242 -7.56 -8.74 -22.77
N PHE A 243 -6.99 -7.62 -22.31
CA PHE A 243 -7.02 -7.26 -20.90
C PHE A 243 -8.40 -6.85 -20.40
N LYS A 244 -9.28 -6.36 -21.28
CA LYS A 244 -10.68 -6.08 -20.95
C LYS A 244 -11.44 -7.36 -20.61
N GLU A 245 -11.23 -8.44 -21.36
CA GLU A 245 -11.81 -9.75 -21.05
C GLU A 245 -11.26 -10.29 -19.72
N MET A 246 -9.93 -10.26 -19.56
CA MET A 246 -9.30 -10.70 -18.32
C MET A 246 -9.79 -9.90 -17.10
N LYS A 247 -9.98 -8.59 -17.21
CA LYS A 247 -10.51 -7.75 -16.13
C LYS A 247 -11.89 -8.22 -15.65
N GLU A 248 -12.75 -8.68 -16.54
CA GLU A 248 -14.07 -9.20 -16.18
C GLU A 248 -13.95 -10.52 -15.38
N GLU A 249 -12.97 -11.37 -15.67
CA GLU A 249 -12.71 -12.59 -14.90
C GLU A 249 -12.32 -12.27 -13.44
N TYR A 250 -11.55 -11.19 -13.23
CA TYR A 250 -11.09 -10.72 -11.91
C TYR A 250 -12.00 -9.67 -11.26
N ARG A 251 -13.19 -9.43 -11.81
CA ARG A 251 -14.12 -8.40 -11.33
C ARG A 251 -14.48 -8.54 -9.85
N CYS A 252 -14.52 -9.77 -9.36
CA CYS A 252 -14.89 -10.10 -7.97
C CYS A 252 -13.90 -9.56 -6.91
N ILE A 253 -12.63 -9.35 -7.28
CA ILE A 253 -11.60 -8.83 -6.36
C ILE A 253 -11.27 -7.36 -6.61
N LEU A 254 -11.81 -6.75 -7.67
CA LEU A 254 -11.57 -5.34 -7.97
C LEU A 254 -12.43 -4.44 -7.07
N ASN A 255 -11.80 -3.46 -6.44
CA ASN A 255 -12.53 -2.45 -5.68
C ASN A 255 -13.04 -1.35 -6.62
N PRO A 256 -14.36 -1.16 -6.79
CA PRO A 256 -14.90 -0.13 -7.68
C PRO A 256 -14.45 1.31 -7.32
N ILE A 257 -14.10 1.56 -6.06
CA ILE A 257 -13.61 2.88 -5.61
C ILE A 257 -12.26 3.20 -6.26
N SER A 258 -11.42 2.19 -6.48
CA SER A 258 -10.10 2.39 -7.10
C SER A 258 -10.17 2.81 -8.57
N GLU A 259 -11.30 2.58 -9.24
CA GLU A 259 -11.51 2.93 -10.64
C GLU A 259 -12.14 4.33 -10.83
N GLN A 260 -12.54 4.98 -9.75
CA GLN A 260 -13.22 6.26 -9.78
C GLN A 260 -12.27 7.43 -9.57
N ILE A 261 -12.63 8.57 -10.16
CA ILE A 261 -12.01 9.85 -9.85
C ILE A 261 -12.61 10.33 -8.53
N ASP A 262 -11.74 10.67 -7.56
CA ASP A 262 -12.10 11.28 -6.29
C ASP A 262 -11.42 12.63 -6.12
N THR A 263 -12.15 13.71 -6.35
CA THR A 263 -11.63 15.07 -6.23
C THR A 263 -11.37 15.50 -4.78
N ASN A 264 -11.81 14.74 -3.78
CA ASN A 264 -11.48 15.00 -2.37
C ASN A 264 -9.97 14.90 -2.11
N VAL A 265 -9.24 14.16 -2.95
CA VAL A 265 -7.77 14.11 -2.88
C VAL A 265 -7.13 15.50 -2.99
N LEU A 266 -7.76 16.43 -3.72
CA LEU A 266 -7.28 17.82 -3.85
C LEU A 266 -7.40 18.61 -2.55
N LEU A 267 -8.34 18.26 -1.67
CA LEU A 267 -8.56 18.90 -0.38
C LEU A 267 -7.71 18.28 0.72
N TYR A 268 -7.72 16.95 0.81
CA TYR A 268 -7.09 16.23 1.92
C TYR A 268 -5.74 15.63 1.55
N GLN A 269 -5.38 15.61 0.26
CA GLN A 269 -4.10 15.10 -0.29
C GLN A 269 -3.83 13.62 0.04
N ILE A 270 -4.89 12.84 0.21
CA ILE A 270 -4.86 11.43 0.59
C ILE A 270 -5.00 10.59 -0.68
N PRO A 271 -4.06 9.68 -0.99
CA PRO A 271 -4.19 8.77 -2.13
C PRO A 271 -5.46 7.91 -2.05
N GLY A 272 -6.11 7.67 -3.21
CA GLY A 272 -7.40 6.97 -3.27
C GLY A 272 -7.40 5.58 -2.64
N GLY A 273 -6.33 4.79 -2.79
CA GLY A 273 -6.20 3.50 -2.13
C GLY A 273 -6.17 3.57 -0.60
N MET A 274 -5.67 4.69 -0.05
CA MET A 274 -5.69 4.92 1.39
C MET A 274 -7.08 5.30 1.91
N LEU A 275 -7.86 6.05 1.13
CA LEU A 275 -9.24 6.40 1.51
C LEU A 275 -10.10 5.15 1.64
N SER A 276 -9.96 4.19 0.73
CA SER A 276 -10.67 2.91 0.80
C SER A 276 -10.34 2.14 2.09
N ASN A 277 -9.05 2.06 2.43
CA ASN A 277 -8.60 1.41 3.66
C ASN A 277 -9.15 2.13 4.91
N LEU A 278 -9.17 3.46 4.90
CA LEU A 278 -9.69 4.27 6.01
C LEU A 278 -11.18 4.03 6.21
N VAL A 279 -11.98 3.99 5.13
CA VAL A 279 -13.41 3.67 5.21
C VAL A 279 -13.64 2.29 5.81
N SER A 280 -12.92 1.27 5.31
CA SER A 280 -13.02 -0.09 5.84
C SER A 280 -12.70 -0.14 7.34
N GLN A 281 -11.61 0.52 7.79
CA GLN A 281 -11.24 0.57 9.19
C GLN A 281 -12.30 1.23 10.08
N LEU A 282 -12.85 2.37 9.65
CA LEU A 282 -13.88 3.06 10.41
C LEU A 282 -15.19 2.26 10.46
N GLN A 283 -15.51 1.51 9.37
CA GLN A 283 -16.64 0.58 9.35
C GLN A 283 -16.46 -0.56 10.35
N GLU A 284 -15.28 -1.18 10.38
CA GLU A 284 -14.94 -2.26 11.31
C GLU A 284 -15.04 -1.83 12.78
N GLN A 285 -14.76 -0.55 13.05
CA GLN A 285 -14.86 0.03 14.40
C GLN A 285 -16.21 0.68 14.70
N ASN A 286 -17.22 0.52 13.81
CA ASN A 286 -18.53 1.19 13.92
C ASN A 286 -18.42 2.71 14.12
N ALA A 287 -17.39 3.34 13.52
CA ALA A 287 -17.06 4.75 13.66
C ALA A 287 -17.08 5.51 12.32
N LEU A 288 -17.89 5.06 11.37
CA LEU A 288 -17.99 5.69 10.03
C LEU A 288 -18.49 7.14 10.12
N ASP A 289 -19.25 7.48 11.15
CA ASP A 289 -19.69 8.85 11.46
C ASP A 289 -18.51 9.81 11.69
N LYS A 290 -17.36 9.29 12.13
CA LYS A 290 -16.11 10.04 12.36
C LYS A 290 -15.27 10.27 11.09
N TYR A 291 -15.69 9.74 9.95
CA TYR A 291 -14.91 9.82 8.71
C TYR A 291 -14.48 11.25 8.35
N LYS A 292 -15.39 12.24 8.46
CA LYS A 292 -15.10 13.65 8.16
C LYS A 292 -14.08 14.24 9.14
N ASP A 293 -14.15 13.87 10.42
CA ASP A 293 -13.22 14.36 11.43
C ASP A 293 -11.82 13.81 11.19
N VAL A 294 -11.70 12.54 10.79
CA VAL A 294 -10.42 11.92 10.42
C VAL A 294 -9.83 12.58 9.18
N LEU A 295 -10.62 12.84 8.15
CA LEU A 295 -10.15 13.57 6.97
C LEU A 295 -9.62 14.96 7.31
N ALA A 296 -10.26 15.67 8.25
CA ALA A 296 -9.80 16.98 8.73
C ALA A 296 -8.55 16.90 9.61
N GLU A 297 -8.34 15.79 10.32
CA GLU A 297 -7.16 15.56 11.17
C GLU A 297 -5.91 15.16 10.37
N MET A 298 -6.08 14.49 9.22
CA MET A 298 -4.97 14.02 8.39
C MET A 298 -3.94 15.11 8.02
N PRO A 299 -4.34 16.28 7.48
CA PRO A 299 -3.39 17.35 7.17
C PRO A 299 -2.65 17.89 8.40
N ARG A 300 -3.28 17.86 9.58
CA ARG A 300 -2.70 18.32 10.84
C ARG A 300 -1.62 17.34 11.34
N VAL A 301 -1.91 16.05 11.33
CA VAL A 301 -0.91 15.01 11.67
C VAL A 301 0.24 15.03 10.68
N ARG A 302 -0.04 15.20 9.38
CA ARG A 302 0.99 15.33 8.36
C ARG A 302 1.90 16.52 8.60
N ALA A 303 1.35 17.68 8.97
CA ALA A 303 2.13 18.86 9.32
C ALA A 303 3.01 18.64 10.55
N ASP A 304 2.45 18.04 11.61
CA ASP A 304 3.18 17.70 12.84
C ASP A 304 4.37 16.76 12.55
N LEU A 305 4.22 15.83 11.61
CA LEU A 305 5.26 14.88 11.21
C LEU A 305 6.24 15.44 10.14
N GLY A 306 6.24 16.76 9.90
CA GLY A 306 7.19 17.41 8.98
C GLY A 306 6.86 17.24 7.51
N TYR A 307 5.58 17.11 7.17
CA TYR A 307 5.03 17.04 5.82
C TYR A 307 5.56 15.90 4.95
N PRO A 308 5.58 14.64 5.43
CA PRO A 308 5.98 13.54 4.54
C PRO A 308 5.09 13.47 3.30
N PRO A 309 5.61 13.03 2.14
CA PRO A 309 4.78 12.58 1.04
C PRO A 309 3.89 11.43 1.51
N LEU A 310 2.63 11.39 1.06
CA LEU A 310 1.71 10.31 1.44
C LEU A 310 1.84 9.13 0.47
N VAL A 311 2.93 8.41 0.61
CA VAL A 311 3.25 7.15 -0.10
C VAL A 311 3.48 6.06 0.95
N THR A 312 3.48 4.79 0.54
CA THR A 312 3.79 3.68 1.48
C THR A 312 5.25 3.77 1.96
N PRO A 313 5.55 3.72 3.28
CA PRO A 313 4.64 3.48 4.40
C PRO A 313 4.12 4.78 5.09
N THR A 314 4.58 5.97 4.73
CA THR A 314 4.25 7.23 5.41
C THR A 314 2.75 7.57 5.39
N SER A 315 2.03 7.17 4.34
CA SER A 315 0.58 7.32 4.27
C SER A 315 -0.12 6.55 5.39
N GLN A 316 0.32 5.33 5.68
CA GLN A 316 -0.22 4.51 6.78
C GLN A 316 0.11 5.12 8.14
N ILE A 317 1.36 5.58 8.34
CA ILE A 317 1.81 6.23 9.59
C ILE A 317 0.93 7.44 9.91
N VAL A 318 0.73 8.34 8.95
CA VAL A 318 -0.11 9.54 9.11
C VAL A 318 -1.57 9.15 9.32
N GLY A 319 -2.08 8.20 8.53
CA GLY A 319 -3.47 7.77 8.57
C GLY A 319 -3.87 7.13 9.90
N THR A 320 -3.09 6.16 10.35
CA THR A 320 -3.36 5.48 11.62
C THR A 320 -3.33 6.46 12.79
N GLN A 321 -2.35 7.38 12.83
CA GLN A 321 -2.30 8.37 13.89
C GLN A 321 -3.49 9.33 13.84
N ALA A 322 -3.96 9.73 12.65
CA ALA A 322 -5.15 10.59 12.52
C ALA A 322 -6.41 9.89 13.02
N VAL A 323 -6.61 8.61 12.66
CA VAL A 323 -7.72 7.78 13.16
C VAL A 323 -7.68 7.69 14.69
N LEU A 324 -6.54 7.35 15.26
CA LEU A 324 -6.39 7.23 16.72
C LEU A 324 -6.63 8.56 17.44
N ASN A 325 -6.16 9.68 16.90
CA ASN A 325 -6.42 11.01 17.48
C ASN A 325 -7.93 11.29 17.59
N VAL A 326 -8.70 10.95 16.55
CA VAL A 326 -10.15 11.19 16.51
C VAL A 326 -10.89 10.20 17.41
N LEU A 327 -10.57 8.92 17.34
CA LEU A 327 -11.26 7.89 18.13
C LEU A 327 -11.03 8.06 19.63
N MET A 328 -9.80 8.42 20.03
CA MET A 328 -9.46 8.64 21.44
C MET A 328 -9.92 10.01 21.97
N GLY A 329 -10.39 10.92 21.12
CA GLY A 329 -10.81 12.27 21.45
C GLY A 329 -9.67 13.20 21.93
N GLU A 330 -8.43 12.72 21.91
CA GLU A 330 -7.23 13.46 22.30
C GLU A 330 -6.07 13.11 21.36
N ARG A 331 -5.39 14.15 20.85
CA ARG A 331 -4.27 14.01 19.92
C ARG A 331 -3.04 13.38 20.59
N TYR A 332 -2.50 12.32 19.98
CA TYR A 332 -1.32 11.59 20.47
C TYR A 332 -1.49 10.98 21.88
N LYS A 333 -2.72 10.60 22.25
CA LYS A 333 -2.98 9.83 23.47
C LYS A 333 -2.51 8.38 23.31
N VAL A 334 -2.74 7.82 22.13
CA VAL A 334 -2.22 6.52 21.68
C VAL A 334 -1.32 6.75 20.49
N ILE A 335 -0.10 6.22 20.52
CA ILE A 335 0.92 6.45 19.51
C ILE A 335 1.49 5.10 19.06
N PRO A 336 1.22 4.66 17.81
CA PRO A 336 1.78 3.45 17.24
C PRO A 336 3.32 3.45 17.22
N LYS A 337 3.88 2.26 17.23
CA LYS A 337 5.34 2.06 17.14
C LYS A 337 5.92 2.77 15.91
N GLU A 338 5.25 2.64 14.75
CA GLU A 338 5.71 3.20 13.49
C GLU A 338 5.77 4.73 13.52
N VAL A 339 4.85 5.39 14.22
CA VAL A 339 4.89 6.84 14.42
C VAL A 339 6.08 7.23 15.31
N LYS A 340 6.34 6.47 16.37
CA LYS A 340 7.51 6.67 17.23
C LYS A 340 8.81 6.47 16.44
N ASP A 341 8.88 5.39 15.67
CA ASP A 341 10.06 5.05 14.85
C ASP A 341 10.28 6.09 13.75
N TYR A 342 9.21 6.62 13.16
CA TYR A 342 9.30 7.73 12.20
C TYR A 342 9.90 8.99 12.86
N VAL A 343 9.40 9.37 14.04
CA VAL A 343 9.90 10.54 14.78
C VAL A 343 11.32 10.34 15.29
N ARG A 344 11.72 9.10 15.63
CA ARG A 344 13.11 8.74 15.91
C ARG A 344 14.05 8.89 14.71
N GLY A 345 13.50 9.03 13.50
CA GLY A 345 14.25 9.14 12.25
C GLY A 345 14.61 7.78 11.63
N LEU A 346 14.02 6.67 12.10
CA LEU A 346 14.28 5.31 11.60
C LEU A 346 13.70 5.05 10.19
N TYR A 347 12.93 5.98 9.64
CA TYR A 347 12.47 5.98 8.24
C TYR A 347 13.26 6.93 7.35
N GLY A 348 14.21 7.68 7.90
CA GLY A 348 14.96 8.72 7.21
C GLY A 348 14.66 10.11 7.74
N ARG A 349 15.23 11.10 7.08
CA ARG A 349 15.08 12.51 7.45
C ARG A 349 13.74 13.07 6.93
N PRO A 350 12.83 13.54 7.80
CA PRO A 350 11.59 14.13 7.34
C PRO A 350 11.85 15.39 6.48
N PRO A 351 10.97 15.73 5.52
CA PRO A 351 11.14 16.90 4.64
C PRO A 351 11.31 18.22 5.40
N GLN A 352 10.63 18.38 6.53
CA GLN A 352 10.81 19.45 7.49
C GLN A 352 11.11 18.89 8.87
N LYS A 353 12.00 19.55 9.61
CA LYS A 353 12.28 19.20 11.01
C LYS A 353 10.98 19.25 11.82
N ILE A 354 10.69 18.15 12.52
CA ILE A 354 9.55 18.03 13.42
C ILE A 354 9.72 18.98 14.61
N ASP A 355 8.63 19.64 15.02
CA ASP A 355 8.65 20.54 16.17
C ASP A 355 9.04 19.80 17.45
N ALA A 356 9.87 20.45 18.28
CA ALA A 356 10.39 19.83 19.52
C ALA A 356 9.30 19.43 20.52
N ALA A 357 8.18 20.17 20.56
CA ALA A 357 7.05 19.81 21.41
C ALA A 357 6.36 18.52 20.93
N ILE A 358 6.26 18.32 19.62
CA ILE A 358 5.72 17.08 19.01
C ILE A 358 6.69 15.93 19.26
N VAL A 359 8.00 16.12 19.04
CA VAL A 359 9.04 15.12 19.34
C VAL A 359 8.92 14.69 20.81
N GLY A 360 8.91 15.65 21.74
CA GLY A 360 8.78 15.36 23.18
C GLY A 360 7.49 14.63 23.55
N LYS A 361 6.38 14.92 22.85
CA LYS A 361 5.10 14.25 23.07
C LYS A 361 5.11 12.79 22.59
N ILE A 362 5.83 12.49 21.49
CA ILE A 362 5.81 11.18 20.82
C ILE A 362 6.89 10.25 21.38
N ILE A 363 8.13 10.73 21.55
CA ILE A 363 9.27 9.91 21.98
C ILE A 363 9.90 10.38 23.30
N GLY A 364 9.28 11.36 23.99
CA GLY A 364 9.76 11.85 25.29
C GLY A 364 11.10 12.57 25.17
N ASN A 365 12.08 12.13 25.96
CA ASN A 365 13.42 12.74 26.03
C ASN A 365 14.42 12.10 25.04
N GLU A 366 13.96 11.18 24.17
CA GLU A 366 14.83 10.59 23.15
C GLU A 366 15.16 11.62 22.07
N GLU A 367 16.39 11.59 21.55
CA GLU A 367 16.80 12.42 20.41
C GLU A 367 16.68 11.64 19.11
N PRO A 368 16.07 12.23 18.07
CA PRO A 368 16.05 11.62 16.74
C PRO A 368 17.46 11.38 16.20
N ILE A 369 17.67 10.25 15.51
CA ILE A 369 18.96 9.94 14.90
C ILE A 369 19.28 10.92 13.77
N SER A 370 20.57 11.18 13.56
CA SER A 370 21.09 12.03 12.47
C SER A 370 21.80 11.24 11.37
N CYS A 371 22.24 10.01 11.66
CA CYS A 371 22.86 9.11 10.69
C CYS A 371 21.83 8.54 9.70
N ARG A 372 22.29 7.80 8.69
CA ARG A 372 21.41 7.00 7.83
C ARG A 372 20.83 5.85 8.68
N PRO A 373 19.50 5.59 8.63
CA PRO A 373 18.90 4.54 9.45
C PRO A 373 19.55 3.16 9.27
N ALA A 374 19.92 2.82 8.03
CA ALA A 374 20.56 1.54 7.73
C ALA A 374 21.95 1.35 8.37
N ASP A 375 22.63 2.44 8.77
CA ASP A 375 23.93 2.38 9.47
C ASP A 375 23.80 1.78 10.88
N LEU A 376 22.58 1.70 11.40
CA LEU A 376 22.27 1.08 12.69
C LEU A 376 21.93 -0.42 12.58
N LEU A 377 21.83 -0.94 11.36
CA LEU A 377 21.50 -2.33 11.10
C LEU A 377 22.76 -3.17 10.96
N GLU A 378 22.86 -4.22 11.76
CA GLU A 378 23.89 -5.22 11.58
C GLU A 378 23.64 -6.03 10.29
N PRO A 379 24.69 -6.52 9.61
CA PRO A 379 24.53 -7.43 8.48
C PRO A 379 23.67 -8.65 8.86
N GLU A 380 22.59 -8.90 8.11
CA GLU A 380 21.64 -9.94 8.47
C GLU A 380 21.58 -11.11 7.47
N TYR A 381 22.12 -10.98 6.27
CA TYR A 381 21.97 -11.98 5.21
C TYR A 381 22.47 -13.36 5.62
N GLU A 382 23.72 -13.48 6.13
CA GLU A 382 24.31 -14.78 6.50
C GLU A 382 23.59 -15.42 7.71
N LYS A 383 23.12 -14.61 8.66
CA LYS A 383 22.31 -15.08 9.79
C LYS A 383 20.99 -15.67 9.30
N MET A 384 20.26 -14.94 8.48
CA MET A 384 18.96 -15.36 7.95
C MET A 384 19.09 -16.56 7.00
N LYS A 385 20.20 -16.63 6.24
CA LYS A 385 20.55 -17.79 5.41
C LYS A 385 20.71 -19.05 6.26
N ALA A 386 21.50 -18.98 7.33
CA ALA A 386 21.71 -20.13 8.22
C ALA A 386 20.40 -20.59 8.90
N GLU A 387 19.52 -19.65 9.22
CA GLU A 387 18.20 -19.94 9.76
C GLU A 387 17.30 -20.63 8.72
N ALA A 388 17.21 -20.11 7.50
CA ALA A 388 16.45 -20.68 6.41
C ALA A 388 16.96 -22.09 6.02
N GLU A 389 18.29 -22.30 5.98
CA GLU A 389 18.91 -23.59 5.74
C GLU A 389 18.56 -24.61 6.84
N LYS A 390 18.61 -24.20 8.12
CA LYS A 390 18.21 -25.04 9.26
C LYS A 390 16.73 -25.46 9.18
N MET A 391 15.88 -24.57 8.68
CA MET A 391 14.43 -24.85 8.47
C MET A 391 14.17 -25.69 7.21
N GLY A 392 15.20 -25.96 6.39
CA GLY A 392 15.06 -26.72 5.13
C GLY A 392 14.33 -25.97 4.02
N LEU A 393 14.39 -24.64 4.03
CA LEU A 393 13.66 -23.78 3.09
C LEU A 393 14.44 -23.54 1.79
N VAL A 394 15.76 -23.63 1.81
CA VAL A 394 16.63 -23.17 0.73
C VAL A 394 16.83 -24.26 -0.32
N LYS A 395 16.34 -24.04 -1.53
CA LYS A 395 16.58 -24.81 -2.75
C LYS A 395 17.46 -24.03 -3.74
N LYS A 396 17.34 -22.70 -3.74
CA LYS A 396 18.11 -21.74 -4.57
C LYS A 396 18.37 -20.47 -3.75
N GLU A 397 19.30 -19.60 -4.23
CA GLU A 397 19.72 -18.40 -3.49
C GLU A 397 18.55 -17.43 -3.28
N GLU A 398 17.63 -17.34 -4.24
CA GLU A 398 16.44 -16.48 -4.16
C GLU A 398 15.50 -16.83 -3.00
N ASP A 399 15.49 -18.09 -2.55
CA ASP A 399 14.65 -18.54 -1.43
C ASP A 399 15.06 -17.86 -0.12
N ILE A 400 16.36 -17.58 0.04
CA ILE A 400 16.90 -16.85 1.20
C ILE A 400 16.35 -15.43 1.21
N LEU A 401 16.39 -14.73 0.06
CA LEU A 401 15.85 -13.38 -0.08
C LEU A 401 14.34 -13.36 0.15
N THR A 402 13.62 -14.34 -0.38
CA THR A 402 12.18 -14.50 -0.16
C THR A 402 11.86 -14.65 1.33
N TYR A 403 12.64 -15.46 2.06
CA TYR A 403 12.51 -15.63 3.50
C TYR A 403 12.82 -14.34 4.28
N ILE A 404 13.90 -13.64 3.94
CA ILE A 404 14.27 -12.36 4.59
C ILE A 404 13.17 -11.31 4.43
N LEU A 405 12.57 -11.23 3.22
CA LEU A 405 11.57 -10.24 2.89
C LEU A 405 10.20 -10.53 3.52
N TYR A 406 9.83 -11.81 3.62
CA TYR A 406 8.51 -12.25 4.08
C TYR A 406 8.60 -13.40 5.09
N PRO A 407 9.25 -13.22 6.25
CA PRO A 407 9.55 -14.31 7.20
C PRO A 407 8.31 -15.02 7.75
N ALA A 408 7.15 -14.34 7.78
CA ALA A 408 5.91 -14.90 8.29
C ALA A 408 5.21 -15.87 7.29
N ILE A 409 5.32 -15.62 5.99
CA ILE A 409 4.59 -16.37 4.96
C ILE A 409 5.49 -17.25 4.09
N ALA A 410 6.75 -16.84 3.87
CA ALA A 410 7.68 -17.55 3.03
C ALA A 410 7.95 -19.01 3.49
N PRO A 411 7.99 -19.36 4.80
CA PRO A 411 8.20 -20.76 5.20
C PRO A 411 7.14 -21.73 4.67
N ALA A 412 5.85 -21.39 4.76
CA ALA A 412 4.77 -22.22 4.23
C ALA A 412 4.85 -22.33 2.70
N PHE A 413 5.12 -21.20 2.03
CA PHE A 413 5.29 -21.15 0.58
C PHE A 413 6.47 -22.03 0.10
N LEU A 414 7.66 -21.87 0.66
CA LEU A 414 8.88 -22.57 0.25
C LEU A 414 8.83 -24.09 0.53
N LYS A 415 8.07 -24.50 1.55
CA LYS A 415 7.77 -25.92 1.81
C LYS A 415 6.72 -26.49 0.88
N GLY A 416 5.98 -25.66 0.14
CA GLY A 416 4.86 -26.10 -0.71
C GLY A 416 3.59 -26.41 0.08
N GLU A 417 3.42 -25.82 1.25
CA GLU A 417 2.25 -25.95 2.12
C GLU A 417 1.18 -24.88 1.81
N SER A 418 1.57 -23.79 1.12
CA SER A 418 0.66 -22.75 0.64
C SER A 418 -0.22 -23.24 -0.51
N LYS A 419 -1.38 -22.60 -0.68
CA LYS A 419 -2.31 -22.86 -1.79
C LYS A 419 -2.67 -21.55 -2.45
N GLU A 420 -2.98 -21.62 -3.74
CA GLU A 420 -3.58 -20.51 -4.48
C GLU A 420 -4.93 -20.16 -3.84
N GLU A 421 -5.20 -18.87 -3.69
CA GLU A 421 -6.47 -18.38 -3.19
C GLU A 421 -7.54 -18.54 -4.28
N GLU A 422 -8.61 -19.28 -3.99
CA GLU A 422 -9.70 -19.44 -4.94
C GLU A 422 -10.47 -18.13 -5.10
N LEU A 423 -10.56 -17.64 -6.33
CA LEU A 423 -11.42 -16.50 -6.67
C LEU A 423 -12.87 -16.91 -6.45
N VAL A 424 -13.47 -16.49 -5.35
CA VAL A 424 -14.89 -16.66 -5.10
C VAL A 424 -15.62 -15.54 -5.88
N PRO A 425 -16.37 -15.87 -6.95
CA PRO A 425 -17.16 -14.86 -7.64
C PRO A 425 -18.11 -14.23 -6.63
N VAL A 426 -18.04 -12.93 -6.44
CA VAL A 426 -19.12 -12.20 -5.75
C VAL A 426 -20.38 -12.56 -6.51
N LYS A 427 -21.28 -13.35 -5.90
CA LYS A 427 -22.61 -13.57 -6.47
C LYS A 427 -23.18 -12.17 -6.65
N THR A 428 -23.09 -11.68 -7.86
CA THR A 428 -23.81 -10.47 -8.26
C THR A 428 -25.25 -10.78 -7.89
N GLN A 429 -25.79 -10.09 -6.90
CA GLN A 429 -27.21 -10.07 -6.73
C GLN A 429 -27.72 -9.53 -8.06
N GLN A 430 -28.04 -10.43 -8.98
CA GLN A 430 -28.81 -10.09 -10.16
C GLN A 430 -30.00 -9.34 -9.61
N GLN A 431 -30.11 -8.07 -9.96
CA GLN A 431 -31.40 -7.40 -9.85
C GLN A 431 -32.41 -8.39 -10.45
N PRO A 432 -33.41 -8.85 -9.72
CA PRO A 432 -34.34 -9.78 -10.27
C PRO A 432 -34.99 -9.09 -11.47
N SER A 433 -34.63 -9.57 -12.67
CA SER A 433 -35.47 -9.34 -13.84
C SER A 433 -36.87 -9.78 -13.44
N ALA A 434 -37.83 -8.88 -13.56
CA ALA A 434 -39.20 -9.10 -13.19
C ALA A 434 -39.80 -10.30 -13.97
N SER A 435 -39.57 -11.49 -13.45
CA SER A 435 -40.34 -12.69 -13.76
C SER A 435 -41.08 -13.07 -12.49
N ALA A 436 -42.40 -13.07 -12.58
CA ALA A 436 -43.35 -13.35 -11.53
C ALA A 436 -42.97 -14.63 -10.76
N ALA A 437 -42.42 -14.50 -9.55
CA ALA A 437 -42.29 -15.56 -8.57
C ALA A 437 -43.15 -15.18 -7.35
N ASN A 438 -43.96 -16.11 -6.91
CA ASN A 438 -44.93 -16.06 -5.84
C ASN A 438 -44.42 -15.28 -4.62
N ILE A 439 -45.03 -14.13 -4.38
CA ILE A 439 -44.87 -13.33 -3.16
C ILE A 439 -45.62 -14.09 -2.06
N ALA A 440 -44.87 -14.73 -1.14
CA ALA A 440 -45.42 -15.11 0.14
C ALA A 440 -45.92 -13.81 0.83
N SER A 441 -47.20 -13.74 1.14
CA SER A 441 -47.87 -12.55 1.67
C SER A 441 -47.25 -12.13 3.00
N ILE A 442 -46.54 -10.98 3.01
CA ILE A 442 -46.17 -10.29 4.25
C ILE A 442 -47.49 -9.84 4.91
N PRO A 443 -47.72 -10.12 6.22
CA PRO A 443 -48.91 -9.62 6.90
C PRO A 443 -48.91 -8.09 6.83
N THR A 444 -49.98 -7.54 6.26
CA THR A 444 -50.18 -6.09 6.16
C THR A 444 -50.92 -5.51 7.34
N GLU A 445 -51.33 -6.35 8.30
CA GLU A 445 -52.07 -5.94 9.49
C GLU A 445 -51.34 -6.43 10.75
N PHE A 446 -51.10 -5.50 11.66
CA PHE A 446 -50.40 -5.72 12.94
C PHE A 446 -51.31 -5.25 14.08
N LYS A 447 -51.30 -5.97 15.21
CA LYS A 447 -51.87 -5.48 16.47
C LYS A 447 -50.73 -4.91 17.30
N VAL A 448 -50.79 -3.63 17.59
CA VAL A 448 -49.78 -2.90 18.39
C VAL A 448 -50.45 -2.48 19.68
N GLU A 449 -49.89 -2.85 20.82
CA GLU A 449 -50.34 -2.44 22.15
C GLU A 449 -49.47 -1.26 22.63
N VAL A 450 -50.12 -0.16 22.98
CA VAL A 450 -49.47 1.02 23.53
C VAL A 450 -50.26 1.42 24.80
N ASP A 451 -49.59 1.45 25.94
CA ASP A 451 -50.15 1.82 27.25
C ASP A 451 -51.43 1.05 27.64
N GLY A 452 -51.53 -0.24 27.25
CA GLY A 452 -52.64 -1.11 27.54
C GLY A 452 -53.83 -0.99 26.55
N GLU A 453 -53.76 -0.15 25.55
CA GLU A 453 -54.73 -0.07 24.43
C GLU A 453 -54.19 -0.76 23.19
N VAL A 454 -55.02 -1.59 22.53
CA VAL A 454 -54.65 -2.37 21.34
C VAL A 454 -55.14 -1.68 20.09
N PHE A 455 -54.18 -1.32 19.23
CA PHE A 455 -54.46 -0.70 17.93
C PHE A 455 -54.23 -1.71 16.78
N ASN A 456 -55.16 -1.75 15.83
CA ASN A 456 -54.97 -2.48 14.59
C ASN A 456 -54.31 -1.54 13.57
N VAL A 457 -53.05 -1.79 13.24
CA VAL A 457 -52.27 -0.97 12.30
C VAL A 457 -52.17 -1.69 10.96
N LYS A 458 -52.60 -1.04 9.89
CA LYS A 458 -52.44 -1.53 8.52
C LYS A 458 -51.31 -0.79 7.84
N VAL A 459 -50.27 -1.51 7.44
CA VAL A 459 -49.07 -0.96 6.79
C VAL A 459 -49.14 -1.26 5.28
N ASN A 460 -49.21 -0.21 4.47
CA ASN A 460 -49.06 -0.32 3.02
C ASN A 460 -47.69 0.15 2.61
N PRO A 461 -46.85 -0.70 1.93
CA PRO A 461 -45.53 -0.26 1.48
C PRO A 461 -45.64 0.74 0.33
N VAL A 462 -45.02 1.90 0.49
CA VAL A 462 -44.87 2.92 -0.55
C VAL A 462 -43.39 2.87 -1.02
N GLY A 463 -43.10 1.98 -1.98
CA GLY A 463 -41.84 1.94 -2.74
C GLY A 463 -40.58 1.70 -1.90
N GLY A 464 -40.13 0.46 -1.78
CA GLY A 464 -38.86 0.07 -1.19
C GLY A 464 -38.88 -1.38 -0.70
N SER A 465 -37.88 -2.17 -1.07
CA SER A 465 -37.70 -3.56 -0.62
C SER A 465 -37.23 -3.59 0.83
N VAL A 466 -37.92 -4.33 1.69
CA VAL A 466 -37.45 -4.68 3.05
C VAL A 466 -36.73 -6.00 2.96
N THR A 467 -35.44 -5.99 3.22
CA THR A 467 -34.61 -7.22 3.41
C THR A 467 -34.59 -7.57 4.89
N VAL A 468 -35.14 -8.72 5.25
CA VAL A 468 -34.96 -9.33 6.56
C VAL A 468 -33.79 -10.31 6.44
N SER A 469 -32.65 -10.02 7.06
CA SER A 469 -31.56 -10.97 7.22
C SER A 469 -31.74 -11.74 8.53
N GLU A 470 -31.95 -13.05 8.45
CA GLU A 470 -31.78 -13.93 9.61
C GLU A 470 -30.30 -14.13 9.86
N ALA A 471 -29.83 -13.60 10.98
CA ALA A 471 -28.50 -13.93 11.51
C ALA A 471 -28.56 -15.27 12.22
N GLN A 472 -27.95 -16.29 11.64
CA GLN A 472 -27.61 -17.50 12.39
C GLN A 472 -26.40 -17.20 13.28
N GLY A 473 -26.68 -16.92 14.56
CA GLY A 473 -25.67 -16.71 15.56
C GLY A 473 -25.05 -18.03 16.03
N VAL A 474 -23.76 -18.17 15.82
CA VAL A 474 -22.92 -19.01 16.68
C VAL A 474 -22.60 -18.17 17.91
N SER A 475 -23.12 -18.55 19.05
CA SER A 475 -22.89 -17.88 20.34
C SER A 475 -21.41 -18.00 20.73
N LYS A 476 -20.68 -16.86 20.67
CA LYS A 476 -19.37 -16.67 21.33
C LYS A 476 -19.61 -16.12 22.74
N PRO A 477 -18.75 -16.44 23.72
CA PRO A 477 -18.92 -15.92 25.08
C PRO A 477 -18.81 -14.39 25.08
N ASP A 478 -19.78 -13.74 25.75
CA ASP A 478 -19.82 -12.29 25.93
C ASP A 478 -18.62 -11.82 26.77
N ALA A 479 -17.85 -10.87 26.22
CA ALA A 479 -16.70 -10.24 26.88
C ALA A 479 -17.04 -9.57 28.24
N ALA A 480 -18.30 -9.34 28.53
CA ALA A 480 -18.77 -8.70 29.76
C ALA A 480 -18.70 -9.60 31.01
N SER A 481 -18.34 -10.87 30.90
CA SER A 481 -18.40 -11.84 32.01
C SER A 481 -17.02 -12.36 32.48
N LEU A 482 -15.91 -12.02 31.81
CA LEU A 482 -14.58 -12.52 32.17
C LEU A 482 -13.76 -11.44 32.88
N THR A 483 -13.50 -11.64 34.18
CA THR A 483 -12.63 -10.76 34.97
C THR A 483 -11.18 -10.89 34.46
N GLY A 484 -10.51 -9.76 34.16
CA GLY A 484 -9.11 -9.77 33.69
C GLY A 484 -8.93 -10.07 32.20
N ALA A 485 -9.99 -9.91 31.39
CA ALA A 485 -9.89 -10.13 29.94
C ALA A 485 -9.05 -9.06 29.25
N VAL A 486 -8.04 -9.48 28.51
CA VAL A 486 -7.31 -8.64 27.54
C VAL A 486 -7.96 -8.78 26.19
N THR A 487 -8.41 -7.67 25.62
CA THR A 487 -9.14 -7.64 24.34
C THR A 487 -8.34 -6.95 23.25
N SER A 488 -8.56 -7.37 22.02
CA SER A 488 -8.00 -6.67 20.86
C SER A 488 -8.68 -5.30 20.70
N HIS A 489 -7.87 -4.27 20.49
CA HIS A 489 -8.37 -2.92 20.19
C HIS A 489 -8.66 -2.70 18.70
N MET A 490 -8.30 -3.67 17.86
CA MET A 490 -8.43 -3.57 16.41
C MET A 490 -8.64 -4.94 15.78
N GLN A 491 -9.12 -4.94 14.55
CA GLN A 491 -9.17 -6.16 13.74
C GLN A 491 -7.80 -6.40 13.11
N GLY A 492 -7.38 -7.66 13.03
CA GLY A 492 -6.13 -8.05 12.41
C GLY A 492 -5.88 -9.55 12.51
N MET A 493 -4.71 -9.97 12.09
CA MET A 493 -4.23 -11.35 12.20
C MET A 493 -3.18 -11.44 13.31
N VAL A 494 -3.28 -12.43 14.18
CA VAL A 494 -2.29 -12.68 15.24
C VAL A 494 -0.99 -13.15 14.61
N LEU A 495 0.07 -12.34 14.70
CA LEU A 495 1.41 -12.71 14.23
C LEU A 495 2.18 -13.56 15.22
N SER A 496 2.06 -13.24 16.49
CA SER A 496 2.72 -14.03 17.54
C SER A 496 2.04 -13.82 18.90
N VAL A 497 2.01 -14.88 19.69
CA VAL A 497 1.66 -14.84 21.11
C VAL A 497 2.96 -14.88 21.90
N LYS A 498 3.15 -13.94 22.85
CA LYS A 498 4.42 -13.75 23.58
C LYS A 498 4.43 -14.29 24.98
N VAL A 499 3.32 -14.86 25.43
CA VAL A 499 3.11 -15.38 26.79
C VAL A 499 2.50 -16.77 26.72
N ASP A 500 2.79 -17.58 27.72
CA ASP A 500 2.20 -18.92 27.93
C ASP A 500 1.25 -18.91 29.14
N VAL A 501 0.33 -19.87 29.18
CA VAL A 501 -0.56 -20.06 30.34
C VAL A 501 0.27 -20.38 31.58
N GLY A 502 0.11 -19.57 32.63
CA GLY A 502 0.89 -19.68 33.85
C GLY A 502 2.02 -18.66 33.99
N ASP A 503 2.31 -17.89 32.94
CA ASP A 503 3.32 -16.82 33.02
C ASP A 503 2.88 -15.68 33.93
N SER A 504 3.83 -15.15 34.69
CA SER A 504 3.65 -13.94 35.52
C SER A 504 4.10 -12.72 34.73
N ILE A 505 3.18 -11.81 34.45
CA ILE A 505 3.41 -10.62 33.61
C ILE A 505 3.14 -9.34 34.42
N CYS A 506 3.78 -8.25 33.99
CA CYS A 506 3.60 -6.91 34.55
C CYS A 506 2.69 -6.07 33.66
N GLU A 507 2.10 -5.01 34.22
CA GLU A 507 1.42 -4.00 33.44
C GLU A 507 2.36 -3.41 32.37
N GLY A 508 1.91 -3.39 31.10
CA GLY A 508 2.70 -2.91 29.97
C GLY A 508 3.51 -3.98 29.24
N ASP A 509 3.58 -5.22 29.74
CA ASP A 509 4.24 -6.30 29.01
C ASP A 509 3.49 -6.65 27.72
N ILE A 510 4.22 -7.02 26.67
CA ILE A 510 3.62 -7.41 25.38
C ILE A 510 3.09 -8.84 25.49
N VAL A 511 1.79 -9.02 25.33
CA VAL A 511 1.13 -10.34 25.41
C VAL A 511 0.96 -11.00 24.03
N CYS A 512 0.70 -10.24 22.99
CA CYS A 512 0.70 -10.72 21.62
C CYS A 512 0.97 -9.58 20.64
N VAL A 513 1.26 -9.94 19.38
CA VAL A 513 1.41 -8.98 18.27
C VAL A 513 0.37 -9.32 17.21
N ILE A 514 -0.38 -8.31 16.79
CA ILE A 514 -1.42 -8.42 15.75
C ILE A 514 -0.98 -7.61 14.54
N GLU A 515 -1.02 -8.21 13.34
CA GLU A 515 -0.90 -7.47 12.08
C GLU A 515 -2.24 -6.84 11.74
N ALA A 516 -2.28 -5.52 11.76
CA ALA A 516 -3.41 -4.74 11.26
C ALA A 516 -2.87 -3.71 10.27
N MET A 517 -3.47 -3.59 9.09
CA MET A 517 -3.06 -2.64 8.04
C MET A 517 -1.62 -2.82 7.53
N LYS A 518 -1.10 -4.06 7.51
CA LYS A 518 0.30 -4.37 7.18
C LYS A 518 1.31 -3.75 8.16
N MET A 519 0.88 -3.48 9.38
CA MET A 519 1.69 -2.98 10.49
C MET A 519 1.55 -3.91 11.69
N GLU A 520 2.66 -4.11 12.41
CA GLU A 520 2.71 -4.90 13.63
C GLU A 520 2.24 -4.05 14.82
N ASN A 521 1.17 -4.48 15.47
CA ASN A 521 0.62 -3.81 16.64
C ASN A 521 0.77 -4.71 17.87
N ALA A 522 1.60 -4.28 18.81
CA ALA A 522 1.77 -4.96 20.08
C ALA A 522 0.57 -4.71 21.01
N ILE A 523 -0.01 -5.77 21.53
CA ILE A 523 -1.03 -5.70 22.58
C ILE A 523 -0.33 -5.86 23.93
N HIS A 524 -0.58 -4.91 24.80
CA HIS A 524 0.05 -4.84 26.13
C HIS A 524 -0.92 -5.28 27.22
N ALA A 525 -0.38 -5.90 28.26
CA ALA A 525 -1.13 -6.23 29.48
C ALA A 525 -1.65 -4.95 30.15
N PRO A 526 -2.97 -4.82 30.40
CA PRO A 526 -3.55 -3.65 31.07
C PRO A 526 -3.26 -3.60 32.56
N HIS A 527 -2.87 -4.71 33.15
CA HIS A 527 -2.44 -4.85 34.55
C HIS A 527 -1.51 -6.06 34.70
N GLY A 528 -0.74 -6.11 35.76
CA GLY A 528 0.06 -7.28 36.13
C GLY A 528 -0.77 -8.42 36.68
N GLY A 529 -0.30 -9.65 36.53
CA GLY A 529 -0.95 -10.87 37.05
C GLY A 529 -0.40 -12.15 36.44
N VAL A 530 -1.15 -13.23 36.55
CA VAL A 530 -0.79 -14.53 35.93
C VAL A 530 -1.73 -14.83 34.79
N VAL A 531 -1.18 -15.22 33.63
CA VAL A 531 -1.95 -15.60 32.45
C VAL A 531 -2.72 -16.90 32.73
N LYS A 532 -4.05 -16.80 32.76
CA LYS A 532 -4.92 -17.96 33.06
C LYS A 532 -5.26 -18.78 31.81
N GLU A 533 -5.65 -18.11 30.76
CA GLU A 533 -6.15 -18.76 29.56
C GLU A 533 -5.85 -17.88 28.33
N ILE A 534 -5.49 -18.51 27.23
CA ILE A 534 -5.21 -17.88 25.94
C ILE A 534 -6.22 -18.39 24.93
N PHE A 535 -6.97 -17.49 24.26
CA PHE A 535 -8.06 -17.80 23.35
C PHE A 535 -7.67 -17.64 21.88
N ILE A 536 -6.40 -17.32 21.60
CA ILE A 536 -5.87 -17.05 20.27
C ILE A 536 -4.63 -17.89 19.99
N ALA A 537 -4.41 -18.18 18.72
CA ALA A 537 -3.17 -18.77 18.21
C ALA A 537 -2.59 -17.90 17.07
N GLU A 538 -1.31 -18.12 16.76
CA GLU A 538 -0.68 -17.49 15.60
C GLU A 538 -1.42 -17.86 14.31
N GLY A 539 -1.74 -16.84 13.50
CA GLY A 539 -2.55 -17.00 12.27
C GLY A 539 -4.05 -16.76 12.46
N ASP A 540 -4.55 -16.60 13.70
CA ASP A 540 -5.97 -16.33 13.94
C ASP A 540 -6.36 -14.92 13.53
N ALA A 541 -7.54 -14.77 12.90
CA ALA A 541 -8.16 -13.49 12.64
C ALA A 541 -8.97 -13.03 13.86
N VAL A 542 -8.65 -11.85 14.38
CA VAL A 542 -9.33 -11.24 15.53
C VAL A 542 -10.00 -9.94 15.13
N SER A 543 -11.15 -9.65 15.74
CA SER A 543 -11.87 -8.39 15.58
C SER A 543 -11.71 -7.50 16.82
N SER A 544 -12.03 -6.21 16.71
CA SER A 544 -12.04 -5.29 17.85
C SER A 544 -12.99 -5.82 18.93
N GLY A 545 -12.54 -5.83 20.18
CA GLY A 545 -13.26 -6.38 21.33
C GLY A 545 -13.14 -7.90 21.51
N HIS A 546 -12.45 -8.61 20.59
CA HIS A 546 -12.20 -10.06 20.74
C HIS A 546 -11.31 -10.30 21.97
N VAL A 547 -11.71 -11.23 22.84
CA VAL A 547 -10.91 -11.61 24.02
C VAL A 547 -9.71 -12.43 23.55
N LEU A 548 -8.51 -11.97 23.86
CA LEU A 548 -7.25 -12.60 23.46
C LEU A 548 -6.76 -13.57 24.50
N LEU A 549 -6.77 -13.14 25.75
CA LEU A 549 -6.37 -13.92 26.92
C LEU A 549 -6.97 -13.34 28.20
N CYS A 550 -6.88 -14.08 29.30
CA CYS A 550 -7.28 -13.62 30.64
C CYS A 550 -6.07 -13.61 31.59
N ILE A 551 -5.98 -12.53 32.38
CA ILE A 551 -4.98 -12.33 33.43
C ILE A 551 -5.73 -12.28 34.77
N ASP A 552 -5.19 -12.94 35.79
CA ASP A 552 -5.72 -12.89 37.18
C ASP A 552 -5.14 -11.76 37.97
#